data_bf563a557d6084a1a5408f6605989603
#
_entry.id   bf563a557d6084a1a5408f6605989603
#
_cell.length_a   1.000
_cell.length_b   1.000
_cell.length_c   1.000
_cell.angle_alpha   90.00
_cell.angle_beta   90.00
_cell.angle_gamma   90.00
#
_symmetry.space_group_name_H-M   'P 1'
#
loop_
_entity.id
_entity.type
_entity.pdbx_description
1 polymer ?
#
loop_
_entity_poly.entity_id
_entity_poly.type
_entity_poly.pdbx_seq_one_letter_code
_entity_poly.pdbx_strand_id
1 'polypeptide(L)'
;MIPAVTVSYLGATPLGTEHLASLSKIFFLYFHCSFPPVLHPFTLLYPALWYGSVFILGDILMNLRNCNKLGLGAFLCLLAVTGHTKIDKPNILVIWGDDIGWSNISAYHRGMLGGRTPNIDRIANEGAIFTDYYGEQSCTAGRSAFITGQHPLRTGLLKVGLPGADIGLHTDDPTIAELLKPLGYTSGQFGKNHLGDKDKFLPTNHGFDEFFGNLYHLNAEEEPETYFYPTDPEFHKRFAPRGVIHSYSDGKIEDTGPLTRKRMETADQEFADAALQFMEKAHKAEKPFFIWFNATRMHVWTRLAPKWRGSSGYGLYADGMMEHDYHVGQLLDKLDSLGIAGNTIVVYSTDNGSQTNTYPDGGSEPFRGEKGSTWEGGFRVPALIRWPGVVNEGAVINDIVNHQDWLPTFLTAAGEPDIKAKLKKGYRAGDKTYKVHIDGFDQTDLLSGNGPGNRENIFYFDDNANFNAIRWNDWKIHFAFQMEGWSGPRESLNFPRVVNLRTDPYETSLDSSLYARFFADQLWLFVPTQQEVGKWLMTFREFPPRQATASFTIDRMMQEMQQMLQMRGSAPPASKDVSGN
;
A
#
# COMPACT_ATOMS: atom_id res chain seq x y z
N MET A 1 -6.70 23.85 50.80
CA MET A 1 -5.57 23.58 51.68
C MET A 1 -4.69 22.56 50.99
N ILE A 2 -3.58 23.01 50.43
CA ILE A 2 -2.59 22.20 49.73
C ILE A 2 -1.32 22.32 50.59
N PRO A 3 -0.68 21.24 51.01
CA PRO A 3 0.59 21.35 51.71
C PRO A 3 1.75 21.53 50.72
N ALA A 4 2.58 22.54 51.02
CA ALA A 4 3.83 22.84 50.34
C ALA A 4 4.89 21.79 50.70
N VAL A 5 5.62 21.32 49.69
CA VAL A 5 6.83 20.50 49.84
C VAL A 5 8.03 21.43 49.75
N THR A 6 8.78 21.50 50.83
CA THR A 6 10.01 22.28 50.96
C THR A 6 11.17 21.42 50.48
N VAL A 7 11.94 21.90 49.50
CA VAL A 7 13.18 21.31 49.07
C VAL A 7 14.35 22.03 49.73
N SER A 8 15.11 21.36 50.55
CA SER A 8 16.30 21.87 51.22
C SER A 8 17.52 21.74 50.33
N TYR A 9 18.19 22.86 50.06
CA TYR A 9 19.53 22.89 49.46
C TYR A 9 20.60 22.61 50.53
N LEU A 10 21.43 21.62 50.27
CA LEU A 10 22.70 21.43 51.00
C LEU A 10 23.85 22.02 50.16
N GLY A 11 24.60 22.89 50.81
CA GLY A 11 25.62 23.70 50.23
C GLY A 11 26.89 22.91 49.89
N ALA A 12 27.56 23.34 48.82
CA ALA A 12 28.89 22.95 48.45
C ALA A 12 29.87 24.05 48.80
N THR A 13 30.89 23.74 49.58
CA THR A 13 32.07 24.56 49.81
C THR A 13 33.16 24.28 48.75
N PRO A 14 33.96 25.30 48.36
CA PRO A 14 34.97 25.16 47.34
C PRO A 14 36.34 24.79 47.96
N LEU A 15 37.06 23.87 47.34
CA LEU A 15 38.49 23.64 47.56
C LEU A 15 39.22 23.55 46.22
N GLY A 16 40.07 24.51 45.96
CA GLY A 16 41.52 24.41 45.91
C GLY A 16 42.05 24.05 44.52
N THR A 17 42.53 25.08 43.82
CA THR A 17 43.48 24.97 42.72
C THR A 17 44.81 24.42 43.23
N GLU A 18 45.34 23.39 42.56
CA GLU A 18 46.76 23.16 42.23
C GLU A 18 46.97 21.71 41.78
N HIS A 19 47.33 21.50 40.53
CA HIS A 19 48.48 20.80 40.00
C HIS A 19 48.30 20.52 38.49
N LEU A 20 49.02 21.36 37.77
CA LEU A 20 49.41 21.13 36.38
C LEU A 20 50.56 20.10 36.34
N ALA A 21 50.56 19.39 35.24
CA ALA A 21 51.68 18.69 34.61
C ALA A 21 51.84 17.18 34.83
N SER A 22 51.82 16.60 33.69
CA SER A 22 52.51 15.41 33.18
C SER A 22 51.59 14.25 32.79
N LEU A 23 51.51 14.06 31.51
CA LEU A 23 51.90 12.89 30.72
C LEU A 23 51.29 12.90 29.33
N SER A 24 51.97 13.60 28.45
CA SER A 24 51.93 13.32 27.02
C SER A 24 52.85 12.13 26.75
N LYS A 25 52.34 11.12 26.11
CA LYS A 25 52.99 10.15 25.19
C LYS A 25 52.24 8.83 25.25
N ILE A 26 51.63 8.47 24.16
CA ILE A 26 51.56 7.09 23.64
C ILE A 26 50.97 7.11 22.23
N PHE A 27 51.84 6.89 21.28
CA PHE A 27 51.75 6.15 20.02
C PHE A 27 50.71 6.53 18.96
N PHE A 28 51.17 7.34 17.99
CA PHE A 28 50.80 7.23 16.59
C PHE A 28 51.64 6.12 15.93
N LEU A 29 50.99 5.07 15.44
CA LEU A 29 51.59 4.12 14.52
C LEU A 29 51.07 4.46 13.09
N TYR A 30 51.93 5.11 12.32
CA TYR A 30 51.79 5.24 10.88
C TYR A 30 52.23 3.94 10.20
N PHE A 31 51.35 3.29 9.48
CA PHE A 31 51.75 2.33 8.45
C PHE A 31 51.87 3.08 7.11
N HIS A 32 53.09 3.29 6.69
CA HIS A 32 53.45 3.65 5.32
C HIS A 32 53.50 2.38 4.49
N CYS A 33 52.61 2.24 3.49
CA CYS A 33 52.82 1.36 2.36
C CYS A 33 53.19 2.21 1.13
N SER A 34 54.47 2.16 0.81
CA SER A 34 55.01 2.72 -0.43
C SER A 34 54.71 1.79 -1.60
N PHE A 35 54.09 2.26 -2.64
CA PHE A 35 54.11 1.65 -3.97
C PHE A 35 54.82 2.58 -4.95
N PRO A 36 55.72 2.06 -5.81
CA PRO A 36 56.39 2.88 -6.81
C PRO A 36 55.54 3.10 -8.05
N PRO A 37 55.76 4.18 -8.80
CA PRO A 37 55.00 4.52 -9.99
C PRO A 37 55.57 3.76 -11.22
N VAL A 38 54.69 3.15 -12.02
CA VAL A 38 55.02 2.72 -13.38
C VAL A 38 54.12 3.46 -14.37
N LEU A 39 54.81 4.13 -15.28
CA LEU A 39 54.32 4.92 -16.38
C LEU A 39 53.57 4.10 -17.46
N HIS A 40 52.58 4.76 -18.05
CA HIS A 40 51.95 4.40 -19.32
C HIS A 40 52.94 4.22 -20.48
N PRO A 41 52.53 3.49 -21.58
CA PRO A 41 51.77 4.20 -22.58
C PRO A 41 50.62 3.42 -23.27
N PHE A 42 49.68 4.20 -23.80
CA PHE A 42 48.68 3.86 -24.80
C PHE A 42 49.20 3.03 -25.96
N THR A 43 48.47 2.02 -26.40
CA THR A 43 48.21 1.80 -27.82
C THR A 43 46.96 0.93 -28.04
N LEU A 44 46.10 1.43 -28.86
CA LEU A 44 45.01 0.82 -29.63
C LEU A 44 45.15 -0.69 -29.92
N LEU A 45 44.04 -1.44 -29.72
CA LEU A 45 43.67 -2.59 -30.54
C LEU A 45 42.17 -2.94 -30.33
N TYR A 46 41.30 -2.38 -31.13
CA TYR A 46 40.15 -3.02 -31.74
C TYR A 46 40.52 -3.20 -33.24
N PRO A 47 40.10 -4.22 -33.97
CA PRO A 47 38.98 -5.13 -33.88
C PRO A 47 39.30 -6.60 -34.23
N ALA A 48 38.77 -7.56 -33.51
CA ALA A 48 38.79 -8.96 -33.98
C ALA A 48 37.66 -9.79 -33.37
N LEU A 49 36.41 -9.45 -33.67
CA LEU A 49 35.25 -10.31 -33.36
C LEU A 49 34.14 -10.25 -34.43
N TRP A 50 34.53 -10.02 -35.71
CA TRP A 50 33.56 -10.03 -36.84
C TRP A 50 33.91 -10.99 -37.97
N TYR A 51 34.82 -11.94 -37.77
CA TYR A 51 35.20 -12.91 -38.81
C TYR A 51 34.89 -14.38 -38.47
N GLY A 52 34.29 -14.68 -37.31
CA GLY A 52 33.96 -16.05 -36.90
C GLY A 52 32.63 -16.62 -37.42
N SER A 53 31.71 -15.76 -37.86
CA SER A 53 30.32 -16.19 -38.18
C SER A 53 30.07 -16.44 -39.68
N VAL A 54 30.99 -16.13 -40.56
CA VAL A 54 30.80 -16.29 -42.01
C VAL A 54 31.40 -17.61 -42.55
N PHE A 55 32.33 -18.25 -41.84
CA PHE A 55 32.94 -19.51 -42.27
C PHE A 55 32.13 -20.76 -41.92
N ILE A 56 31.19 -20.71 -40.98
CA ILE A 56 30.35 -21.89 -40.64
C ILE A 56 29.17 -22.06 -41.61
N LEU A 57 28.75 -21.01 -42.31
CA LEU A 57 27.67 -21.12 -43.31
C LEU A 57 28.16 -21.62 -44.67
N GLY A 58 29.46 -21.50 -44.96
CA GLY A 58 30.06 -21.96 -46.23
C GLY A 58 30.16 -23.48 -46.32
N ASP A 59 30.50 -24.16 -45.26
CA ASP A 59 30.71 -25.62 -45.27
C ASP A 59 29.39 -26.42 -45.17
N ILE A 60 28.31 -25.82 -44.73
CA ILE A 60 27.00 -26.47 -44.72
C ILE A 60 26.32 -26.45 -46.09
N LEU A 61 26.65 -25.48 -46.97
CA LEU A 61 26.07 -25.38 -48.31
C LEU A 61 26.79 -26.22 -49.39
N MET A 62 28.00 -26.72 -49.12
CA MET A 62 28.72 -27.57 -50.07
C MET A 62 28.45 -29.07 -49.94
N ASN A 63 27.84 -29.53 -48.83
CA ASN A 63 27.50 -30.94 -48.60
C ASN A 63 26.07 -31.34 -48.96
N LEU A 64 25.25 -30.40 -49.45
CA LEU A 64 23.83 -30.66 -49.81
C LEU A 64 23.63 -31.09 -51.29
N ARG A 65 24.69 -31.34 -52.06
CA ARG A 65 24.55 -31.75 -53.48
C ARG A 65 24.45 -33.26 -53.72
N ASN A 66 24.55 -34.11 -52.71
CA ASN A 66 24.57 -35.57 -52.90
C ASN A 66 23.53 -36.37 -52.05
N CYS A 67 22.44 -35.76 -51.56
CA CYS A 67 21.37 -36.51 -50.89
C CYS A 67 20.00 -36.19 -51.49
N ASN A 68 19.79 -36.64 -52.75
CA ASN A 68 18.45 -36.81 -53.28
C ASN A 68 17.88 -38.12 -52.70
N LYS A 69 17.01 -38.05 -51.69
CA LYS A 69 15.87 -38.91 -51.33
C LYS A 69 15.53 -38.99 -49.81
N LEU A 70 16.13 -38.16 -48.98
CA LEU A 70 15.75 -38.10 -47.53
C LEU A 70 15.35 -36.70 -47.05
N GLY A 71 15.11 -35.77 -47.98
CA GLY A 71 14.96 -34.36 -47.70
C GLY A 71 13.53 -33.87 -47.34
N LEU A 72 12.48 -34.73 -47.33
CA LEU A 72 11.12 -34.23 -47.04
C LEU A 72 10.68 -34.49 -45.61
N GLY A 73 11.35 -35.41 -44.88
CA GLY A 73 11.01 -35.71 -43.48
C GLY A 73 11.64 -34.75 -42.44
N ALA A 74 12.83 -34.19 -42.75
CA ALA A 74 13.52 -33.31 -41.81
C ALA A 74 13.08 -31.85 -41.91
N PHE A 75 12.49 -31.41 -43.03
CA PHE A 75 11.96 -30.04 -43.18
C PHE A 75 10.59 -29.86 -42.54
N LEU A 76 9.82 -30.93 -42.33
CA LEU A 76 8.55 -30.94 -41.61
C LEU A 76 8.72 -30.97 -40.08
N CYS A 77 9.88 -31.40 -39.56
CA CYS A 77 10.17 -31.35 -38.13
C CYS A 77 10.73 -30.00 -37.65
N LEU A 78 11.27 -29.16 -38.54
CA LEU A 78 11.72 -27.80 -38.15
C LEU A 78 10.62 -26.73 -38.21
N LEU A 79 9.46 -27.04 -38.78
CA LEU A 79 8.30 -26.11 -38.82
C LEU A 79 7.28 -26.35 -37.68
N ALA A 80 7.55 -27.34 -36.79
CA ALA A 80 6.64 -27.65 -35.68
C ALA A 80 7.09 -27.05 -34.33
N VAL A 81 8.09 -26.17 -34.30
CA VAL A 81 8.49 -25.46 -33.05
C VAL A 81 8.37 -23.95 -33.24
N THR A 82 7.32 -23.51 -33.93
CA THR A 82 6.71 -22.23 -33.57
C THR A 82 5.65 -22.53 -32.51
N GLY A 83 6.10 -23.12 -31.41
CA GLY A 83 5.35 -23.01 -30.16
C GLY A 83 5.20 -21.51 -29.94
N HIS A 84 4.01 -21.00 -30.06
CA HIS A 84 3.65 -19.78 -29.36
C HIS A 84 4.07 -20.04 -27.93
N THR A 85 5.18 -19.47 -27.48
CA THR A 85 5.43 -19.30 -26.06
C THR A 85 4.27 -18.45 -25.58
N LYS A 86 3.22 -19.13 -25.11
CA LYS A 86 2.18 -18.50 -24.30
C LYS A 86 2.99 -17.81 -23.21
N ILE A 87 3.08 -16.51 -23.26
CA ILE A 87 3.66 -15.74 -22.16
C ILE A 87 2.76 -16.11 -20.99
N ASP A 88 3.25 -16.99 -20.12
CA ASP A 88 2.48 -17.42 -18.96
C ASP A 88 2.31 -16.17 -18.07
N LYS A 89 1.08 -15.67 -18.05
CA LYS A 89 0.70 -14.52 -17.22
C LYS A 89 1.03 -14.86 -15.77
N PRO A 90 1.72 -13.99 -15.04
CA PRO A 90 2.09 -14.29 -13.66
C PRO A 90 0.87 -14.39 -12.76
N ASN A 91 0.90 -15.27 -11.77
CA ASN A 91 -0.01 -15.17 -10.64
C ASN A 91 0.33 -13.92 -9.84
N ILE A 92 -0.65 -13.36 -9.14
CA ILE A 92 -0.50 -12.17 -8.30
C ILE A 92 -1.03 -12.49 -6.91
N LEU A 93 -0.16 -12.44 -5.91
CA LEU A 93 -0.49 -12.59 -4.50
C LEU A 93 -0.13 -11.31 -3.76
N VAL A 94 -1.14 -10.60 -3.28
CA VAL A 94 -0.96 -9.42 -2.43
C VAL A 94 -1.34 -9.78 -1.01
N ILE A 95 -0.43 -9.56 -0.07
CA ILE A 95 -0.57 -9.89 1.35
C ILE A 95 -0.52 -8.58 2.13
N TRP A 96 -1.57 -8.29 2.87
CA TRP A 96 -1.64 -7.11 3.72
C TRP A 96 -1.84 -7.47 5.18
N GLY A 97 -1.11 -6.74 6.04
CA GLY A 97 -1.52 -6.56 7.42
C GLY A 97 -2.48 -5.36 7.55
N ASP A 98 -2.81 -5.01 8.77
CA ASP A 98 -3.71 -3.91 9.14
C ASP A 98 -3.00 -3.08 10.22
N ASP A 99 -2.74 -1.79 9.96
CA ASP A 99 -2.03 -0.88 10.87
C ASP A 99 -0.59 -1.32 11.22
N ILE A 100 0.13 -1.94 10.31
CA ILE A 100 1.51 -2.40 10.57
C ILE A 100 2.50 -1.27 10.27
N GLY A 101 3.30 -0.90 11.27
CA GLY A 101 4.33 0.11 11.15
C GLY A 101 5.56 -0.37 10.39
N TRP A 102 6.27 0.57 9.78
CA TRP A 102 7.49 0.33 9.04
C TRP A 102 8.55 -0.42 9.86
N SER A 103 8.72 -0.03 11.13
CA SER A 103 9.66 -0.67 12.04
C SER A 103 9.19 -2.00 12.64
N ASN A 104 7.98 -2.48 12.34
CA ASN A 104 7.48 -3.74 12.88
C ASN A 104 7.88 -4.98 12.06
N ILE A 105 8.57 -4.77 10.95
CA ILE A 105 9.06 -5.84 10.07
C ILE A 105 10.58 -5.97 10.22
N SER A 106 11.07 -7.17 10.48
CA SER A 106 12.48 -7.39 10.78
C SER A 106 13.43 -7.09 9.61
N ALA A 107 12.97 -7.16 8.37
CA ALA A 107 13.73 -6.70 7.21
C ALA A 107 14.08 -5.20 7.28
N TYR A 108 13.25 -4.38 7.92
CA TYR A 108 13.50 -2.95 8.11
C TYR A 108 14.26 -2.65 9.41
N HIS A 109 13.81 -3.17 10.56
CA HIS A 109 14.41 -2.82 11.86
C HIS A 109 15.73 -3.56 12.16
N ARG A 110 16.03 -4.65 11.48
CA ARG A 110 17.28 -5.41 11.54
C ARG A 110 17.75 -5.77 12.95
N GLY A 111 16.83 -6.14 13.83
CA GLY A 111 17.09 -6.51 15.22
C GLY A 111 17.03 -5.36 16.23
N MET A 112 16.72 -4.12 15.82
CA MET A 112 16.50 -2.99 16.73
C MET A 112 15.28 -3.20 17.62
N LEU A 113 14.20 -3.76 17.08
CA LEU A 113 12.99 -4.11 17.81
C LEU A 113 12.96 -5.61 18.15
N GLY A 114 12.19 -5.96 19.19
CA GLY A 114 11.85 -7.34 19.52
C GLY A 114 10.88 -7.95 18.51
N GLY A 115 10.88 -9.28 18.43
CA GLY A 115 10.08 -10.00 17.44
C GLY A 115 10.86 -10.25 16.14
N ARG A 116 10.33 -11.16 15.34
CA ARG A 116 10.90 -11.55 14.03
C ARG A 116 9.79 -11.87 13.05
N THR A 117 10.04 -11.52 11.79
CA THR A 117 9.14 -11.77 10.67
C THR A 117 9.88 -12.48 9.52
N PRO A 118 10.42 -13.70 9.75
CA PRO A 118 11.31 -14.35 8.79
C PRO A 118 10.65 -14.68 7.45
N ASN A 119 9.34 -14.91 7.41
CA ASN A 119 8.62 -15.19 6.17
C ASN A 119 8.35 -13.91 5.36
N ILE A 120 8.05 -12.80 6.04
CA ILE A 120 7.97 -11.48 5.39
C ILE A 120 9.36 -11.07 4.90
N ASP A 121 10.41 -11.27 5.72
CA ASP A 121 11.80 -11.01 5.35
C ASP A 121 12.25 -11.83 4.13
N ARG A 122 11.68 -13.04 3.93
CA ARG A 122 11.92 -13.86 2.76
C ARG A 122 11.50 -13.13 1.47
N ILE A 123 10.35 -12.43 1.47
CA ILE A 123 9.91 -11.62 0.32
C ILE A 123 10.94 -10.55 -0.01
N ALA A 124 11.50 -9.89 1.02
CA ALA A 124 12.54 -8.88 0.87
C ALA A 124 13.84 -9.46 0.30
N ASN A 125 14.26 -10.61 0.82
CA ASN A 125 15.53 -11.25 0.46
C ASN A 125 15.50 -11.84 -0.97
N GLU A 126 14.36 -12.42 -1.36
CA GLU A 126 14.11 -12.99 -2.69
C GLU A 126 13.63 -11.95 -3.71
N GLY A 127 13.56 -10.67 -3.32
CA GLY A 127 13.09 -9.56 -4.13
C GLY A 127 13.59 -8.22 -3.63
N ALA A 128 12.70 -7.26 -3.33
CA ALA A 128 13.09 -5.91 -2.93
C ALA A 128 12.28 -5.37 -1.75
N ILE A 129 12.88 -4.41 -1.03
CA ILE A 129 12.21 -3.53 -0.07
C ILE A 129 12.08 -2.12 -0.64
N PHE A 130 11.00 -1.43 -0.27
CA PHE A 130 10.79 -0.02 -0.61
C PHE A 130 11.07 0.86 0.60
N THR A 131 11.75 1.98 0.41
CA THR A 131 11.98 2.99 1.45
C THR A 131 11.01 4.16 1.36
N ASP A 132 10.44 4.40 0.18
CA ASP A 132 9.54 5.51 -0.13
C ASP A 132 8.21 5.00 -0.69
N TYR A 133 7.55 4.10 0.05
CA TYR A 133 6.27 3.55 -0.33
C TYR A 133 5.15 4.14 0.53
N TYR A 134 4.04 4.52 -0.11
CA TYR A 134 2.95 5.26 0.49
C TYR A 134 1.62 4.51 0.43
N GLY A 135 0.97 4.42 1.57
CA GLY A 135 -0.44 4.11 1.72
C GLY A 135 -1.28 5.38 1.74
N GLU A 136 -2.33 5.34 2.52
CA GLU A 136 -3.21 6.48 2.80
C GLU A 136 -3.36 6.64 4.33
N GLN A 137 -4.04 7.69 4.79
CA GLN A 137 -4.17 7.98 6.22
C GLN A 137 -4.98 6.95 7.02
N SER A 138 -5.78 6.09 6.36
CA SER A 138 -6.66 5.13 7.06
C SER A 138 -7.02 3.94 6.21
N CYS A 139 -7.57 2.89 6.84
CA CYS A 139 -7.85 1.59 6.22
C CYS A 139 -8.72 1.69 4.96
N THR A 140 -9.89 2.30 5.04
CA THR A 140 -10.81 2.43 3.89
C THR A 140 -10.14 3.19 2.75
N ALA A 141 -9.40 4.25 3.06
CA ALA A 141 -8.69 5.04 2.06
C ALA A 141 -7.59 4.23 1.37
N GLY A 142 -6.71 3.57 2.14
CA GLY A 142 -5.63 2.73 1.59
C GLY A 142 -6.15 1.58 0.74
N ARG A 143 -7.19 0.88 1.23
CA ARG A 143 -7.81 -0.24 0.49
C ARG A 143 -8.48 0.22 -0.79
N SER A 144 -9.18 1.36 -0.77
CA SER A 144 -9.78 1.97 -1.95
C SER A 144 -8.72 2.40 -2.97
N ALA A 145 -7.65 3.07 -2.52
CA ALA A 145 -6.54 3.50 -3.37
C ALA A 145 -5.89 2.33 -4.12
N PHE A 146 -5.61 1.24 -3.41
CA PHE A 146 -5.01 0.05 -3.98
C PHE A 146 -5.90 -0.62 -5.02
N ILE A 147 -7.13 -0.96 -4.64
CA ILE A 147 -7.96 -1.83 -5.47
C ILE A 147 -8.49 -1.12 -6.73
N THR A 148 -8.58 0.23 -6.71
CA THR A 148 -9.11 1.03 -7.83
C THR A 148 -8.02 1.78 -8.61
N GLY A 149 -6.80 1.90 -8.08
CA GLY A 149 -5.75 2.76 -8.68
C GLY A 149 -6.10 4.24 -8.68
N GLN A 150 -7.13 4.65 -7.94
CA GLN A 150 -7.60 6.02 -7.83
C GLN A 150 -7.26 6.61 -6.46
N HIS A 151 -6.99 7.92 -6.41
CA HIS A 151 -6.90 8.62 -5.13
C HIS A 151 -8.27 8.57 -4.41
N PRO A 152 -8.32 8.32 -3.08
CA PRO A 152 -9.57 8.14 -2.33
C PRO A 152 -10.54 9.33 -2.42
N LEU A 153 -10.04 10.52 -2.75
CA LEU A 153 -10.90 11.67 -3.03
C LEU A 153 -11.81 11.44 -4.25
N ARG A 154 -11.39 10.61 -5.24
CA ARG A 154 -12.23 10.28 -6.41
C ARG A 154 -13.33 9.32 -6.07
N THR A 155 -13.01 8.29 -5.30
CA THR A 155 -14.00 7.28 -4.87
C THR A 155 -14.90 7.79 -3.74
N GLY A 156 -14.50 8.88 -3.03
CA GLY A 156 -15.19 9.38 -1.84
C GLY A 156 -14.93 8.54 -0.57
N LEU A 157 -14.00 7.59 -0.63
CA LEU A 157 -13.71 6.64 0.45
C LEU A 157 -12.49 7.05 1.29
N LEU A 158 -12.41 8.33 1.69
CA LEU A 158 -11.36 8.85 2.57
C LEU A 158 -11.58 8.50 4.04
N LYS A 159 -12.83 8.40 4.49
CA LYS A 159 -13.15 8.09 5.89
C LYS A 159 -13.50 6.62 6.07
N VAL A 160 -13.14 6.07 7.23
CA VAL A 160 -13.49 4.69 7.59
C VAL A 160 -14.99 4.48 7.57
N GLY A 161 -15.42 3.34 7.00
CA GLY A 161 -16.81 2.93 7.01
C GLY A 161 -17.24 2.40 8.39
N LEU A 162 -18.50 2.58 8.73
CA LEU A 162 -19.11 2.04 9.95
C LEU A 162 -20.31 1.16 9.61
N PRO A 163 -20.65 0.18 10.46
CA PRO A 163 -21.80 -0.70 10.25
C PRO A 163 -23.10 0.06 10.01
N GLY A 164 -23.87 -0.37 9.00
CA GLY A 164 -25.15 0.23 8.63
C GLY A 164 -25.07 1.49 7.76
N ALA A 165 -23.89 2.05 7.51
CA ALA A 165 -23.72 3.19 6.63
C ALA A 165 -23.99 2.79 5.16
N ASP A 166 -24.66 3.65 4.37
CA ASP A 166 -24.85 3.43 2.94
C ASP A 166 -23.71 4.05 2.13
N ILE A 167 -22.50 3.66 2.46
CA ILE A 167 -21.29 4.10 1.79
C ILE A 167 -20.37 2.91 1.54
N GLY A 168 -19.77 2.85 0.38
CA GLY A 168 -18.86 1.77 -0.02
C GLY A 168 -18.38 1.96 -1.44
N LEU A 169 -17.68 0.96 -1.97
CA LEU A 169 -17.12 1.00 -3.31
C LEU A 169 -18.24 1.08 -4.35
N HIS A 170 -18.19 2.12 -5.20
CA HIS A 170 -19.20 2.32 -6.22
C HIS A 170 -18.93 1.41 -7.42
N THR A 171 -20.00 0.89 -8.02
CA THR A 171 -19.88 -0.03 -9.16
C THR A 171 -19.24 0.57 -10.40
N ASP A 172 -19.17 1.90 -10.54
CA ASP A 172 -18.50 2.58 -11.67
C ASP A 172 -16.99 2.77 -11.46
N ASP A 173 -16.46 2.42 -10.30
CA ASP A 173 -15.03 2.42 -10.02
C ASP A 173 -14.48 1.02 -10.27
N PRO A 174 -13.69 0.82 -11.35
CA PRO A 174 -13.16 -0.50 -11.66
C PRO A 174 -12.15 -0.94 -10.63
N THR A 175 -12.15 -2.23 -10.32
CA THR A 175 -11.15 -2.87 -9.47
C THR A 175 -10.09 -3.58 -10.30
N ILE A 176 -8.94 -3.87 -9.67
CA ILE A 176 -7.92 -4.76 -10.25
C ILE A 176 -8.56 -6.09 -10.69
N ALA A 177 -9.46 -6.68 -9.87
CA ALA A 177 -10.12 -7.95 -10.15
C ALA A 177 -11.02 -7.86 -11.40
N GLU A 178 -11.84 -6.79 -11.53
CA GLU A 178 -12.68 -6.58 -12.71
C GLU A 178 -11.87 -6.42 -13.99
N LEU A 179 -10.72 -5.73 -13.91
CA LEU A 179 -9.87 -5.49 -15.07
C LEU A 179 -9.00 -6.70 -15.46
N LEU A 180 -8.62 -7.55 -14.52
CA LEU A 180 -7.91 -8.79 -14.77
C LEU A 180 -8.79 -9.92 -15.30
N LYS A 181 -10.09 -9.91 -14.98
CA LYS A 181 -11.04 -10.97 -15.38
C LYS A 181 -11.11 -11.21 -16.89
N PRO A 182 -11.21 -10.19 -17.77
CA PRO A 182 -11.17 -10.37 -19.22
C PRO A 182 -9.82 -10.91 -19.72
N LEU A 183 -8.76 -10.76 -18.93
CA LEU A 183 -7.44 -11.28 -19.23
C LEU A 183 -7.25 -12.75 -18.83
N GLY A 184 -8.31 -13.39 -18.28
CA GLY A 184 -8.33 -14.81 -17.94
C GLY A 184 -7.99 -15.15 -16.49
N TYR A 185 -7.80 -14.15 -15.63
CA TYR A 185 -7.56 -14.37 -14.21
C TYR A 185 -8.81 -14.84 -13.48
N THR A 186 -8.60 -15.64 -12.43
CA THR A 186 -9.58 -15.85 -11.36
C THR A 186 -9.11 -15.08 -10.13
N SER A 187 -10.05 -14.45 -9.40
CA SER A 187 -9.69 -13.53 -8.31
C SER A 187 -10.37 -13.90 -7.00
N GLY A 188 -9.61 -13.91 -5.89
CA GLY A 188 -10.12 -14.17 -4.54
C GLY A 188 -9.67 -13.10 -3.56
N GLN A 189 -10.56 -12.69 -2.65
CA GLN A 189 -10.21 -11.81 -1.53
C GLN A 189 -10.50 -12.52 -0.22
N PHE A 190 -9.53 -12.54 0.69
CA PHE A 190 -9.61 -13.27 1.95
C PHE A 190 -9.20 -12.39 3.12
N GLY A 191 -10.09 -12.24 4.11
CA GLY A 191 -9.91 -11.36 5.27
C GLY A 191 -10.65 -10.02 5.16
N LYS A 192 -10.13 -8.96 5.79
CA LYS A 192 -10.81 -7.67 5.92
C LYS A 192 -11.03 -6.97 4.55
N ASN A 193 -12.29 -6.57 4.28
CA ASN A 193 -12.63 -5.78 3.09
C ASN A 193 -12.61 -4.27 3.37
N HIS A 194 -13.44 -3.78 4.26
CA HIS A 194 -13.60 -2.39 4.72
C HIS A 194 -13.96 -1.37 3.61
N LEU A 195 -14.67 -1.81 2.58
CA LEU A 195 -15.16 -0.97 1.47
C LEU A 195 -16.69 -0.96 1.35
N GLY A 196 -17.38 -1.12 2.50
CA GLY A 196 -18.83 -1.16 2.64
C GLY A 196 -19.35 -2.54 3.01
N ASP A 197 -20.56 -2.58 3.66
CA ASP A 197 -21.13 -3.80 4.24
C ASP A 197 -22.39 -4.32 3.55
N LYS A 198 -22.99 -3.52 2.67
CA LYS A 198 -24.18 -3.97 1.92
C LYS A 198 -23.79 -4.94 0.82
N ASP A 199 -24.71 -5.81 0.42
CA ASP A 199 -24.46 -6.81 -0.62
C ASP A 199 -23.85 -6.21 -1.89
N LYS A 200 -24.34 -5.03 -2.30
CA LYS A 200 -23.83 -4.30 -3.48
C LYS A 200 -22.34 -3.90 -3.38
N PHE A 201 -21.78 -3.87 -2.17
CA PHE A 201 -20.38 -3.49 -1.91
C PHE A 201 -19.46 -4.70 -1.67
N LEU A 202 -20.02 -5.93 -1.66
CA LEU A 202 -19.20 -7.12 -1.46
C LEU A 202 -18.21 -7.30 -2.61
N PRO A 203 -16.99 -7.78 -2.34
CA PRO A 203 -15.96 -7.97 -3.35
C PRO A 203 -16.40 -8.77 -4.58
N THR A 204 -17.30 -9.74 -4.39
CA THR A 204 -17.85 -10.56 -5.48
C THR A 204 -18.76 -9.79 -6.45
N ASN A 205 -19.24 -8.61 -6.07
CA ASN A 205 -19.92 -7.66 -6.95
C ASN A 205 -18.95 -6.66 -7.61
N HIS A 206 -17.65 -6.77 -7.30
CA HIS A 206 -16.56 -5.96 -7.80
C HIS A 206 -15.42 -6.82 -8.39
N GLY A 207 -15.80 -7.88 -9.12
CA GLY A 207 -14.89 -8.67 -9.94
C GLY A 207 -14.26 -9.90 -9.29
N PHE A 208 -14.26 -10.03 -7.96
CA PHE A 208 -13.76 -11.21 -7.30
C PHE A 208 -14.70 -12.42 -7.50
N ASP A 209 -14.12 -13.59 -7.72
CA ASP A 209 -14.89 -14.84 -7.87
C ASP A 209 -15.29 -15.43 -6.52
N GLU A 210 -14.48 -15.18 -5.49
CA GLU A 210 -14.71 -15.63 -4.12
C GLU A 210 -14.24 -14.59 -3.12
N PHE A 211 -15.04 -14.37 -2.07
CA PHE A 211 -14.68 -13.56 -0.91
C PHE A 211 -15.01 -14.32 0.37
N PHE A 212 -14.06 -14.43 1.29
CA PHE A 212 -14.28 -14.92 2.64
C PHE A 212 -13.58 -14.02 3.64
N GLY A 213 -14.35 -13.28 4.46
CA GLY A 213 -13.76 -12.30 5.37
C GLY A 213 -14.77 -11.43 6.11
N ASN A 214 -14.23 -10.52 6.92
CA ASN A 214 -14.97 -9.51 7.66
C ASN A 214 -15.05 -8.18 6.89
N LEU A 215 -16.06 -7.37 7.22
CA LEU A 215 -16.38 -6.17 6.45
C LEU A 215 -15.88 -4.89 7.12
N TYR A 216 -15.50 -4.94 8.40
CA TYR A 216 -15.05 -3.80 9.18
C TYR A 216 -13.76 -4.08 9.96
N HIS A 217 -13.29 -3.08 10.71
CA HIS A 217 -12.19 -3.19 11.65
C HIS A 217 -12.62 -3.94 12.94
N LEU A 218 -11.65 -4.53 13.62
CA LEU A 218 -11.91 -5.43 14.76
C LEU A 218 -12.69 -4.78 15.91
N ASN A 219 -12.48 -3.48 16.20
CA ASN A 219 -13.23 -2.82 17.26
C ASN A 219 -14.73 -2.72 16.92
N ALA A 220 -15.12 -2.44 15.67
CA ALA A 220 -16.53 -2.45 15.29
C ALA A 220 -17.15 -3.86 15.37
N GLU A 221 -16.39 -4.87 14.98
CA GLU A 221 -16.83 -6.28 15.08
C GLU A 221 -17.02 -6.72 16.54
N GLU A 222 -16.23 -6.17 17.47
CA GLU A 222 -16.31 -6.49 18.91
C GLU A 222 -17.40 -5.69 19.67
N GLU A 223 -17.88 -4.56 19.13
CA GLU A 223 -18.85 -3.69 19.80
C GLU A 223 -20.08 -4.43 20.34
N PRO A 224 -20.71 -5.41 19.62
CA PRO A 224 -21.86 -6.15 20.15
C PRO A 224 -21.60 -6.91 21.45
N GLU A 225 -20.33 -7.20 21.79
CA GLU A 225 -19.96 -7.86 23.05
C GLU A 225 -19.62 -6.86 24.17
N THR A 226 -19.79 -5.55 23.94
CA THR A 226 -19.52 -4.52 24.96
C THR A 226 -20.75 -4.27 25.83
N TYR A 227 -20.53 -3.76 27.06
CA TYR A 227 -21.58 -3.59 28.04
C TYR A 227 -22.69 -2.61 27.64
N PHE A 228 -22.35 -1.55 26.89
CA PHE A 228 -23.31 -0.51 26.52
C PHE A 228 -23.95 -0.69 25.15
N TYR A 229 -23.59 -1.75 24.43
CA TYR A 229 -24.17 -1.99 23.12
C TYR A 229 -25.67 -2.29 23.26
N PRO A 230 -26.55 -1.67 22.44
CA PRO A 230 -27.98 -1.91 22.53
C PRO A 230 -28.35 -3.37 22.30
N THR A 231 -29.26 -3.91 23.07
CA THR A 231 -29.75 -5.29 22.93
C THR A 231 -31.02 -5.40 22.09
N ASP A 232 -31.53 -4.27 21.57
CA ASP A 232 -32.71 -4.23 20.72
C ASP A 232 -32.48 -4.96 19.38
N PRO A 233 -33.31 -5.95 19.01
CA PRO A 233 -33.14 -6.70 17.75
C PRO A 233 -33.24 -5.83 16.50
N GLU A 234 -34.08 -4.80 16.46
CA GLU A 234 -34.22 -3.91 15.31
C GLU A 234 -32.97 -3.02 15.15
N PHE A 235 -32.36 -2.60 16.27
CA PHE A 235 -31.08 -1.91 16.28
C PHE A 235 -29.99 -2.83 15.69
N HIS A 236 -29.88 -4.07 16.18
CA HIS A 236 -28.90 -5.04 15.67
C HIS A 236 -29.06 -5.30 14.18
N LYS A 237 -30.27 -5.54 13.72
CA LYS A 237 -30.54 -5.76 12.30
C LYS A 237 -30.09 -4.62 11.40
N ARG A 238 -30.11 -3.40 11.92
CA ARG A 238 -29.83 -2.20 11.14
C ARG A 238 -28.39 -1.70 11.27
N PHE A 239 -27.78 -1.85 12.44
CA PHE A 239 -26.53 -1.18 12.79
C PHE A 239 -25.44 -2.12 13.33
N ALA A 240 -25.74 -3.40 13.61
CA ALA A 240 -24.70 -4.31 14.03
C ALA A 240 -23.80 -4.66 12.83
N PRO A 241 -22.49 -4.92 13.09
CA PRO A 241 -21.63 -5.48 12.07
C PRO A 241 -22.18 -6.82 11.58
N ARG A 242 -22.07 -7.08 10.30
CA ARG A 242 -22.35 -8.40 9.74
C ARG A 242 -21.27 -9.38 10.23
N GLY A 243 -21.58 -10.67 10.21
CA GLY A 243 -20.61 -11.71 10.51
C GLY A 243 -19.53 -11.84 9.42
N VAL A 244 -18.70 -12.85 9.56
CA VAL A 244 -17.76 -13.23 8.51
C VAL A 244 -18.53 -13.75 7.31
N ILE A 245 -18.42 -13.06 6.20
CA ILE A 245 -19.17 -13.33 4.97
C ILE A 245 -18.38 -14.25 4.05
N HIS A 246 -19.04 -15.30 3.53
CA HIS A 246 -18.55 -16.09 2.41
C HIS A 246 -19.44 -15.82 1.20
N SER A 247 -18.90 -15.19 0.17
CA SER A 247 -19.67 -14.87 -1.04
C SER A 247 -18.95 -15.31 -2.31
N TYR A 248 -19.73 -15.51 -3.37
CA TYR A 248 -19.29 -16.02 -4.67
C TYR A 248 -19.85 -15.18 -5.80
N SER A 249 -19.17 -15.16 -6.94
CA SER A 249 -19.58 -14.41 -8.13
C SER A 249 -20.88 -14.91 -8.78
N ASP A 250 -21.41 -16.05 -8.38
CA ASP A 250 -22.73 -16.55 -8.78
C ASP A 250 -23.89 -15.94 -7.98
N GLY A 251 -23.59 -15.04 -7.03
CA GLY A 251 -24.55 -14.36 -6.17
C GLY A 251 -24.87 -15.09 -4.85
N LYS A 252 -24.24 -16.23 -4.59
CA LYS A 252 -24.38 -16.90 -3.28
C LYS A 252 -23.67 -16.07 -2.21
N ILE A 253 -24.38 -15.76 -1.12
CA ILE A 253 -23.86 -15.06 0.06
C ILE A 253 -24.24 -15.86 1.28
N GLU A 254 -23.26 -16.17 2.13
CA GLU A 254 -23.42 -16.89 3.38
C GLU A 254 -22.81 -16.07 4.51
N ASP A 255 -23.60 -15.72 5.51
CA ASP A 255 -23.10 -15.17 6.78
C ASP A 255 -22.74 -16.35 7.68
N THR A 256 -21.44 -16.54 7.93
CA THR A 256 -20.92 -17.68 8.69
C THR A 256 -20.91 -17.41 10.20
N GLY A 257 -21.56 -16.35 10.63
CA GLY A 257 -21.68 -15.93 12.02
C GLY A 257 -20.72 -14.81 12.42
N PRO A 258 -20.96 -14.18 13.58
CA PRO A 258 -20.27 -12.97 14.03
C PRO A 258 -18.77 -13.20 14.24
N LEU A 259 -17.98 -12.15 14.01
CA LEU A 259 -16.57 -12.10 14.36
C LEU A 259 -16.41 -11.70 15.82
N THR A 260 -16.78 -12.60 16.73
CA THR A 260 -16.66 -12.41 18.18
C THR A 260 -15.22 -12.33 18.64
N ARG A 261 -14.97 -11.83 19.84
CA ARG A 261 -13.64 -11.86 20.51
C ARG A 261 -13.01 -13.27 20.45
N LYS A 262 -13.83 -14.29 20.62
CA LYS A 262 -13.35 -15.69 20.57
C LYS A 262 -12.97 -16.11 19.16
N ARG A 263 -13.76 -15.78 18.14
CA ARG A 263 -13.47 -16.11 16.75
C ARG A 263 -12.28 -15.31 16.21
N MET A 264 -12.05 -14.08 16.69
CA MET A 264 -10.86 -13.29 16.34
C MET A 264 -9.55 -14.00 16.64
N GLU A 265 -9.52 -14.94 17.61
CA GLU A 265 -8.32 -15.73 17.91
C GLU A 265 -7.89 -16.64 16.75
N THR A 266 -8.82 -17.01 15.83
CA THR A 266 -8.58 -17.96 14.73
C THR A 266 -8.93 -17.42 13.36
N ALA A 267 -9.54 -16.26 13.27
CA ALA A 267 -10.09 -15.72 12.02
C ALA A 267 -9.04 -15.60 10.90
N ASP A 268 -7.84 -15.12 11.19
CA ASP A 268 -6.79 -14.99 10.16
C ASP A 268 -6.30 -16.37 9.66
N GLN A 269 -6.35 -17.42 10.50
CA GLN A 269 -6.10 -18.78 10.03
C GLN A 269 -7.26 -19.27 9.14
N GLU A 270 -8.52 -18.98 9.48
CA GLU A 270 -9.67 -19.31 8.63
C GLU A 270 -9.52 -18.66 7.25
N PHE A 271 -9.09 -17.39 7.20
CA PHE A 271 -8.86 -16.67 5.95
C PHE A 271 -7.66 -17.22 5.16
N ALA A 272 -6.58 -17.58 5.86
CA ALA A 272 -5.43 -18.22 5.22
C ALA A 272 -5.79 -19.56 4.60
N ASP A 273 -6.53 -20.42 5.33
CA ASP A 273 -6.98 -21.72 4.83
C ASP A 273 -7.85 -21.58 3.56
N ALA A 274 -8.74 -20.59 3.52
CA ALA A 274 -9.56 -20.29 2.33
C ALA A 274 -8.70 -19.82 1.16
N ALA A 275 -7.72 -18.94 1.39
CA ALA A 275 -6.78 -18.49 0.36
C ALA A 275 -5.95 -19.64 -0.21
N LEU A 276 -5.46 -20.55 0.65
CA LEU A 276 -4.70 -21.74 0.24
C LEU A 276 -5.55 -22.68 -0.64
N GLN A 277 -6.82 -22.89 -0.29
CA GLN A 277 -7.76 -23.68 -1.08
C GLN A 277 -8.05 -23.04 -2.43
N PHE A 278 -8.19 -21.70 -2.47
CA PHE A 278 -8.39 -20.96 -3.70
C PHE A 278 -7.18 -21.07 -4.64
N MET A 279 -5.94 -20.97 -4.11
CA MET A 279 -4.72 -21.19 -4.90
C MET A 279 -4.70 -22.58 -5.55
N GLU A 280 -5.03 -23.64 -4.78
CA GLU A 280 -5.09 -25.00 -5.32
C GLU A 280 -6.14 -25.13 -6.42
N LYS A 281 -7.32 -24.53 -6.22
CA LYS A 281 -8.42 -24.54 -7.18
C LYS A 281 -8.02 -23.83 -8.49
N ALA A 282 -7.39 -22.66 -8.38
CA ALA A 282 -6.90 -21.90 -9.53
C ALA A 282 -5.80 -22.68 -10.29
N HIS A 283 -4.84 -23.24 -9.56
CA HIS A 283 -3.75 -24.04 -10.13
C HIS A 283 -4.29 -25.30 -10.87
N LYS A 284 -5.22 -26.05 -10.26
CA LYS A 284 -5.86 -27.20 -10.90
C LYS A 284 -6.68 -26.83 -12.14
N ALA A 285 -7.21 -25.60 -12.18
CA ALA A 285 -7.94 -25.08 -13.33
C ALA A 285 -7.02 -24.46 -14.41
N GLU A 286 -5.69 -24.48 -14.20
CA GLU A 286 -4.68 -23.86 -15.07
C GLU A 286 -4.97 -22.38 -15.39
N LYS A 287 -5.50 -21.66 -14.40
CA LYS A 287 -5.80 -20.22 -14.51
C LYS A 287 -4.82 -19.41 -13.67
N PRO A 288 -4.29 -18.30 -14.21
CA PRO A 288 -3.61 -17.32 -13.38
C PRO A 288 -4.58 -16.74 -12.35
N PHE A 289 -4.09 -16.46 -11.14
CA PHE A 289 -4.93 -15.90 -10.09
C PHE A 289 -4.46 -14.52 -9.65
N PHE A 290 -5.40 -13.73 -9.15
CA PHE A 290 -5.16 -12.57 -8.31
C PHE A 290 -5.77 -12.84 -6.93
N ILE A 291 -4.93 -12.91 -5.91
CA ILE A 291 -5.36 -13.08 -4.52
C ILE A 291 -4.97 -11.84 -3.73
N TRP A 292 -5.94 -11.27 -3.00
CA TRP A 292 -5.72 -10.22 -2.03
C TRP A 292 -6.02 -10.77 -0.63
N PHE A 293 -4.98 -11.14 0.10
CA PHE A 293 -5.06 -11.64 1.47
C PHE A 293 -4.90 -10.47 2.44
N ASN A 294 -5.89 -10.23 3.26
CA ASN A 294 -6.01 -9.11 4.18
C ASN A 294 -6.14 -9.59 5.61
N ALA A 295 -5.03 -9.82 6.30
CA ALA A 295 -5.04 -10.17 7.70
C ALA A 295 -5.67 -9.06 8.57
N THR A 296 -6.21 -9.43 9.73
CA THR A 296 -6.74 -8.47 10.69
C THR A 296 -5.67 -7.96 11.67
N ARG A 297 -4.49 -8.60 11.70
CA ARG A 297 -3.32 -8.20 12.50
C ARG A 297 -2.65 -6.99 11.86
N MET A 298 -2.30 -5.89 12.58
CA MET A 298 -2.37 -5.69 14.05
C MET A 298 -3.40 -4.62 14.42
N HIS A 299 -4.55 -4.55 13.75
CA HIS A 299 -5.57 -3.57 14.12
C HIS A 299 -5.90 -3.65 15.63
N VAL A 300 -6.23 -2.53 16.24
CA VAL A 300 -6.64 -2.46 17.65
C VAL A 300 -7.74 -3.46 17.95
N TRP A 301 -7.76 -3.99 19.17
CA TRP A 301 -8.56 -5.13 19.63
C TRP A 301 -8.19 -6.47 18.98
N THR A 302 -6.96 -6.62 18.47
CA THR A 302 -6.40 -7.92 18.09
C THR A 302 -6.52 -8.95 19.22
N ARG A 303 -6.98 -10.15 18.87
CA ARG A 303 -7.11 -11.30 19.77
C ARG A 303 -6.27 -12.45 19.23
N LEU A 304 -5.21 -12.82 19.96
CA LEU A 304 -4.29 -13.85 19.53
C LEU A 304 -4.75 -15.24 19.96
N ALA A 305 -4.53 -16.23 19.11
CA ALA A 305 -4.68 -17.63 19.50
C ALA A 305 -3.75 -17.96 20.68
N PRO A 306 -4.19 -18.82 21.63
CA PRO A 306 -3.42 -19.13 22.85
C PRO A 306 -1.98 -19.54 22.60
N LYS A 307 -1.70 -20.26 21.49
CA LYS A 307 -0.36 -20.72 21.11
C LYS A 307 0.64 -19.57 20.83
N TRP A 308 0.14 -18.37 20.48
CA TRP A 308 0.98 -17.23 20.14
C TRP A 308 1.25 -16.31 21.32
N ARG A 309 0.42 -16.36 22.38
CA ARG A 309 0.56 -15.48 23.55
C ARG A 309 1.85 -15.76 24.28
N GLY A 310 2.72 -14.77 24.39
CA GLY A 310 4.03 -14.87 25.01
C GLY A 310 5.11 -15.47 24.12
N SER A 311 4.84 -15.73 22.83
CA SER A 311 5.79 -16.41 21.93
C SER A 311 7.02 -15.54 21.62
N SER A 312 6.87 -14.21 21.57
CA SER A 312 7.97 -13.28 21.33
C SER A 312 8.76 -12.93 22.59
N GLY A 313 8.10 -12.92 23.76
CA GLY A 313 8.62 -12.35 25.00
C GLY A 313 8.60 -10.82 25.06
N TYR A 314 7.99 -10.13 24.07
CA TYR A 314 7.98 -8.67 23.94
C TYR A 314 6.57 -8.05 23.92
N GLY A 315 5.55 -8.80 24.27
CA GLY A 315 4.18 -8.31 24.38
C GLY A 315 3.28 -8.66 23.20
N LEU A 316 2.02 -8.19 23.30
CA LEU A 316 0.93 -8.57 22.39
C LEU A 316 1.23 -8.27 20.93
N TYR A 317 1.83 -7.10 20.64
CA TYR A 317 2.08 -6.66 19.28
C TYR A 317 3.10 -7.57 18.58
N ALA A 318 4.24 -7.81 19.24
CA ALA A 318 5.28 -8.68 18.71
C ALA A 318 4.80 -10.14 18.55
N ASP A 319 4.00 -10.64 19.49
CA ASP A 319 3.36 -11.97 19.39
C ASP A 319 2.43 -12.05 18.18
N GLY A 320 1.63 -10.99 17.96
CA GLY A 320 0.71 -10.91 16.82
C GLY A 320 1.44 -10.78 15.48
N MET A 321 2.56 -10.07 15.43
CA MET A 321 3.40 -10.02 14.24
C MET A 321 3.99 -11.39 13.90
N MET A 322 4.36 -12.20 14.90
CA MET A 322 4.84 -13.57 14.68
C MET A 322 3.71 -14.49 14.18
N GLU A 323 2.48 -14.32 14.68
CA GLU A 323 1.30 -15.05 14.17
C GLU A 323 1.01 -14.65 12.72
N HIS A 324 1.05 -13.37 12.41
CA HIS A 324 0.86 -12.86 11.05
C HIS A 324 1.93 -13.38 10.09
N ASP A 325 3.20 -13.31 10.48
CA ASP A 325 4.33 -13.84 9.71
C ASP A 325 4.19 -15.35 9.42
N TYR A 326 3.67 -16.11 10.39
CA TYR A 326 3.37 -17.53 10.18
C TYR A 326 2.31 -17.75 9.08
N HIS A 327 1.26 -16.92 9.02
CA HIS A 327 0.27 -17.01 7.95
C HIS A 327 0.88 -16.63 6.59
N VAL A 328 1.75 -15.62 6.55
CA VAL A 328 2.53 -15.28 5.34
C VAL A 328 3.37 -16.47 4.89
N GLY A 329 4.03 -17.16 5.83
CA GLY A 329 4.80 -18.39 5.55
C GLY A 329 3.96 -19.47 4.89
N GLN A 330 2.76 -19.75 5.40
CA GLN A 330 1.84 -20.73 4.80
C GLN A 330 1.49 -20.41 3.35
N LEU A 331 1.27 -19.11 3.03
CA LEU A 331 0.97 -18.68 1.66
C LEU A 331 2.17 -18.87 0.72
N LEU A 332 3.39 -18.50 1.17
CA LEU A 332 4.61 -18.68 0.39
C LEU A 332 4.94 -20.16 0.16
N ASP A 333 4.85 -20.98 1.21
CA ASP A 333 5.10 -22.42 1.14
C ASP A 333 4.10 -23.13 0.20
N LYS A 334 2.86 -22.62 0.11
CA LYS A 334 1.89 -23.12 -0.86
C LYS A 334 2.34 -22.86 -2.30
N LEU A 335 2.86 -21.66 -2.61
CA LEU A 335 3.39 -21.36 -3.94
C LEU A 335 4.54 -22.30 -4.32
N ASP A 336 5.43 -22.59 -3.35
CA ASP A 336 6.54 -23.54 -3.55
C ASP A 336 6.04 -24.95 -3.78
N SER A 337 5.11 -25.42 -2.95
CA SER A 337 4.55 -26.79 -3.04
C SER A 337 3.79 -27.05 -4.33
N LEU A 338 3.20 -26.02 -4.92
CA LEU A 338 2.52 -26.07 -6.22
C LEU A 338 3.49 -25.87 -7.40
N GLY A 339 4.76 -25.53 -7.14
CA GLY A 339 5.76 -25.28 -8.18
C GLY A 339 5.51 -24.00 -9.00
N ILE A 340 4.75 -23.02 -8.46
CA ILE A 340 4.35 -21.80 -9.16
C ILE A 340 5.04 -20.54 -8.63
N ALA A 341 5.90 -20.65 -7.62
CA ALA A 341 6.59 -19.51 -7.01
C ALA A 341 7.39 -18.69 -8.02
N GLY A 342 8.04 -19.36 -9.02
CA GLY A 342 8.80 -18.70 -10.07
C GLY A 342 7.97 -17.89 -11.07
N ASN A 343 6.64 -18.10 -11.11
CA ASN A 343 5.70 -17.35 -11.97
C ASN A 343 4.63 -16.64 -11.13
N THR A 344 5.01 -16.14 -9.94
CA THR A 344 4.09 -15.43 -9.04
C THR A 344 4.72 -14.13 -8.57
N ILE A 345 4.01 -13.01 -8.78
CA ILE A 345 4.29 -11.72 -8.15
C ILE A 345 3.74 -11.80 -6.72
N VAL A 346 4.58 -11.58 -5.74
CA VAL A 346 4.19 -11.48 -4.33
C VAL A 346 4.46 -10.07 -3.85
N VAL A 347 3.44 -9.37 -3.36
CA VAL A 347 3.56 -8.05 -2.74
C VAL A 347 3.09 -8.14 -1.31
N TYR A 348 3.88 -7.64 -0.38
CA TYR A 348 3.51 -7.45 1.02
C TYR A 348 3.43 -5.98 1.35
N SER A 349 2.39 -5.55 2.08
CA SER A 349 2.24 -4.19 2.60
C SER A 349 1.21 -4.14 3.75
N THR A 350 0.72 -2.94 4.05
CA THR A 350 -0.39 -2.62 4.96
C THR A 350 -1.21 -1.49 4.35
N ASP A 351 -2.35 -1.15 4.93
CA ASP A 351 -3.26 -0.15 4.38
C ASP A 351 -2.88 1.31 4.71
N ASN A 352 -2.34 1.54 5.91
CA ASN A 352 -1.93 2.86 6.43
C ASN A 352 -0.82 2.69 7.47
N GLY A 353 -0.27 3.80 7.96
CA GLY A 353 0.71 3.79 9.04
C GLY A 353 0.20 3.16 10.32
N SER A 354 1.09 2.80 11.22
CA SER A 354 0.76 2.18 12.51
C SER A 354 -0.06 3.11 13.41
N GLN A 355 -0.76 2.52 14.38
CA GLN A 355 -1.52 3.25 15.37
C GLN A 355 -0.83 3.14 16.75
N THR A 356 0.21 3.95 16.94
CA THR A 356 1.09 3.91 18.11
C THR A 356 0.39 4.27 19.42
N ASN A 357 -0.61 5.14 19.38
CA ASN A 357 -1.37 5.56 20.55
C ASN A 357 -2.16 4.41 21.20
N THR A 358 -2.45 3.34 20.48
CA THR A 358 -3.14 2.15 21.01
C THR A 358 -2.20 1.00 21.35
N TYR A 359 -1.00 1.02 20.79
CA TYR A 359 0.06 0.07 21.07
C TYR A 359 1.38 0.80 21.41
N PRO A 360 1.45 1.47 22.57
CA PRO A 360 2.64 2.23 22.96
C PRO A 360 3.88 1.35 23.14
N ASP A 361 3.67 0.04 23.26
CA ASP A 361 4.69 -1.00 23.44
C ASP A 361 4.96 -1.80 22.15
N GLY A 362 4.43 -1.40 21.01
CA GLY A 362 4.54 -2.25 19.83
C GLY A 362 4.39 -1.62 18.47
N GLY A 363 3.39 -0.77 18.24
CA GLY A 363 3.11 -0.18 16.94
C GLY A 363 4.15 0.87 16.53
N SER A 364 5.42 0.50 16.43
CA SER A 364 6.53 1.44 16.28
C SER A 364 6.70 1.94 14.85
N GLU A 365 6.89 3.25 14.74
CA GLU A 365 7.11 3.97 13.50
C GLU A 365 8.29 4.93 13.65
N PRO A 366 9.27 4.95 12.73
CA PRO A 366 10.38 5.90 12.83
C PRO A 366 9.97 7.29 12.34
N PHE A 367 8.90 7.37 11.56
CA PHE A 367 8.41 8.61 10.96
C PHE A 367 7.50 9.37 11.92
N ARG A 368 7.44 10.70 11.75
CA ARG A 368 6.54 11.54 12.55
C ARG A 368 5.08 11.20 12.29
N GLY A 369 4.27 11.25 13.35
CA GLY A 369 2.83 10.97 13.28
C GLY A 369 2.49 9.50 13.28
N GLU A 370 1.24 9.20 13.00
CA GLU A 370 0.66 7.86 13.00
C GLU A 370 -0.61 7.83 12.13
N LYS A 371 -1.27 6.68 12.02
CA LYS A 371 -2.58 6.50 11.39
C LYS A 371 -3.53 7.67 11.68
N GLY A 372 -4.21 8.17 10.66
CA GLY A 372 -5.15 9.29 10.76
C GLY A 372 -4.48 10.67 10.74
N SER A 373 -3.14 10.75 10.74
CA SER A 373 -2.41 12.00 10.56
C SER A 373 -1.94 12.19 9.11
N THR A 374 -1.55 13.41 8.74
CA THR A 374 -0.96 13.72 7.41
C THR A 374 0.56 13.89 7.45
N TRP A 375 1.19 13.35 8.47
CA TRP A 375 2.63 13.18 8.60
C TRP A 375 3.11 11.93 7.87
N GLU A 376 4.42 11.79 7.70
CA GLU A 376 5.00 10.61 7.05
C GLU A 376 4.55 9.30 7.72
N GLY A 377 4.50 9.25 9.07
CA GLY A 377 4.09 8.05 9.81
C GLY A 377 2.64 7.62 9.60
N GLY A 378 1.79 8.50 9.06
CA GLY A 378 0.42 8.12 8.69
C GLY A 378 0.31 7.52 7.29
N PHE A 379 1.21 7.89 6.37
CA PHE A 379 1.16 7.56 4.95
C PHE A 379 2.27 6.64 4.47
N ARG A 380 3.48 6.76 5.03
CA ARG A 380 4.64 5.97 4.63
C ARG A 380 4.62 4.64 5.32
N VAL A 381 4.45 3.58 4.54
CA VAL A 381 4.20 2.22 5.05
C VAL A 381 5.25 1.24 4.54
N PRO A 382 5.44 0.09 5.22
CA PRO A 382 6.33 -0.94 4.71
C PRO A 382 5.75 -1.53 3.43
N ALA A 383 6.62 -1.82 2.46
CA ALA A 383 6.28 -2.59 1.28
C ALA A 383 7.46 -3.42 0.80
N LEU A 384 7.17 -4.64 0.39
CA LEU A 384 8.12 -5.59 -0.13
C LEU A 384 7.53 -6.25 -1.38
N ILE A 385 8.39 -6.59 -2.33
CA ILE A 385 7.98 -7.29 -3.54
C ILE A 385 8.95 -8.43 -3.86
N ARG A 386 8.40 -9.57 -4.29
CA ARG A 386 9.13 -10.62 -4.97
C ARG A 386 8.51 -10.83 -6.35
N TRP A 387 9.28 -10.62 -7.39
CA TRP A 387 8.86 -10.86 -8.77
C TRP A 387 10.02 -11.52 -9.54
N PRO A 388 10.10 -12.85 -9.51
CA PRO A 388 11.21 -13.59 -10.11
C PRO A 388 11.42 -13.25 -11.57
N GLY A 389 12.68 -13.00 -11.96
CA GLY A 389 13.05 -12.61 -13.31
C GLY A 389 12.79 -11.15 -13.69
N VAL A 390 12.17 -10.36 -12.81
CA VAL A 390 11.92 -8.92 -13.01
C VAL A 390 12.60 -8.09 -11.93
N VAL A 391 12.34 -8.37 -10.67
CA VAL A 391 12.94 -7.67 -9.52
C VAL A 391 14.21 -8.40 -9.07
N ASN A 392 15.31 -7.67 -8.91
CA ASN A 392 16.56 -8.24 -8.41
C ASN A 392 16.45 -8.58 -6.92
N GLU A 393 16.95 -9.75 -6.55
CA GLU A 393 17.00 -10.21 -5.16
C GLU A 393 17.82 -9.27 -4.26
N GLY A 394 17.29 -8.96 -3.09
CA GLY A 394 17.91 -8.08 -2.09
C GLY A 394 17.98 -6.61 -2.50
N ALA A 395 17.24 -6.18 -3.51
CA ALA A 395 17.23 -4.79 -3.97
C ALA A 395 16.56 -3.85 -2.94
N VAL A 396 16.96 -2.59 -2.98
CA VAL A 396 16.34 -1.50 -2.21
C VAL A 396 15.85 -0.44 -3.19
N ILE A 397 14.54 -0.17 -3.19
CA ILE A 397 13.90 0.79 -4.08
C ILE A 397 13.62 2.06 -3.28
N ASN A 398 14.22 3.17 -3.73
CA ASN A 398 14.12 4.48 -3.08
C ASN A 398 13.25 5.48 -3.84
N ASP A 399 12.68 5.08 -4.97
CA ASP A 399 11.74 5.89 -5.73
C ASP A 399 10.36 5.90 -5.04
N ILE A 400 9.59 6.96 -5.31
CA ILE A 400 8.24 7.10 -4.75
C ILE A 400 7.31 6.10 -5.43
N VAL A 401 6.67 5.25 -4.63
CA VAL A 401 5.61 4.33 -5.06
C VAL A 401 4.42 4.46 -4.12
N ASN A 402 3.21 4.30 -4.63
CA ASN A 402 1.96 4.40 -3.87
C ASN A 402 1.05 3.20 -4.14
N HIS A 403 0.12 2.93 -3.25
CA HIS A 403 -0.91 1.88 -3.41
C HIS A 403 -1.59 1.92 -4.78
N GLN A 404 -1.86 3.11 -5.31
CA GLN A 404 -2.54 3.32 -6.59
C GLN A 404 -1.75 2.76 -7.79
N ASP A 405 -0.43 2.62 -7.66
CA ASP A 405 0.47 2.20 -8.75
C ASP A 405 0.35 0.71 -9.08
N TRP A 406 -0.18 -0.09 -8.17
CA TRP A 406 -0.32 -1.53 -8.41
C TRP A 406 -1.33 -1.86 -9.49
N LEU A 407 -2.44 -1.10 -9.62
CA LEU A 407 -3.42 -1.38 -10.67
C LEU A 407 -2.77 -1.33 -12.07
N PRO A 408 -2.17 -0.23 -12.53
CA PRO A 408 -1.54 -0.20 -13.86
C PRO A 408 -0.35 -1.17 -13.96
N THR A 409 0.45 -1.36 -12.89
CA THR A 409 1.58 -2.28 -12.88
C THR A 409 1.15 -3.75 -13.07
N PHE A 410 0.12 -4.20 -12.35
CA PHE A 410 -0.39 -5.57 -12.51
C PHE A 410 -1.08 -5.78 -13.86
N LEU A 411 -1.76 -4.77 -14.38
CA LEU A 411 -2.35 -4.84 -15.71
C LEU A 411 -1.28 -4.93 -16.80
N THR A 412 -0.16 -4.20 -16.65
CA THR A 412 1.00 -4.31 -17.55
C THR A 412 1.60 -5.72 -17.49
N ALA A 413 1.81 -6.28 -16.28
CA ALA A 413 2.27 -7.65 -16.11
C ALA A 413 1.32 -8.69 -16.72
N ALA A 414 0.03 -8.41 -16.72
CA ALA A 414 -1.00 -9.26 -17.34
C ALA A 414 -1.16 -9.06 -18.86
N GLY A 415 -0.38 -8.13 -19.47
CA GLY A 415 -0.37 -7.85 -20.90
C GLY A 415 -1.26 -6.69 -21.35
N GLU A 416 -1.65 -5.78 -20.44
CA GLU A 416 -2.47 -4.59 -20.71
C GLU A 416 -1.77 -3.29 -20.24
N PRO A 417 -0.67 -2.87 -20.88
CA PRO A 417 0.14 -1.73 -20.44
C PRO A 417 -0.55 -0.36 -20.58
N ASP A 418 -1.52 -0.25 -21.49
CA ASP A 418 -2.19 1.02 -21.78
C ASP A 418 -3.47 1.26 -20.95
N ILE A 419 -3.69 0.50 -19.88
CA ILE A 419 -4.96 0.50 -19.14
C ILE A 419 -5.37 1.91 -18.68
N LYS A 420 -4.43 2.72 -18.19
CA LYS A 420 -4.69 4.10 -17.75
C LYS A 420 -5.27 4.97 -18.87
N ALA A 421 -4.67 4.92 -20.05
CA ALA A 421 -5.13 5.68 -21.21
C ALA A 421 -6.47 5.16 -21.75
N LYS A 422 -6.69 3.84 -21.69
CA LYS A 422 -7.94 3.20 -22.12
C LYS A 422 -9.09 3.51 -21.18
N LEU A 423 -8.89 3.42 -19.86
CA LEU A 423 -9.90 3.77 -18.86
C LEU A 423 -10.36 5.23 -18.98
N LYS A 424 -9.43 6.14 -19.26
CA LYS A 424 -9.76 7.56 -19.48
C LYS A 424 -10.70 7.78 -20.67
N LYS A 425 -10.57 6.98 -21.73
CA LYS A 425 -11.40 7.05 -22.94
C LYS A 425 -12.68 6.21 -22.86
N GLY A 426 -12.70 5.23 -22.01
CA GLY A 426 -13.71 4.20 -21.88
C GLY A 426 -13.15 2.82 -22.23
N TYR A 427 -13.02 1.93 -21.26
CA TYR A 427 -12.51 0.57 -21.40
C TYR A 427 -13.59 -0.45 -21.04
N ARG A 428 -13.82 -1.40 -21.92
CA ARG A 428 -14.81 -2.47 -21.70
C ARG A 428 -14.16 -3.65 -20.99
N ALA A 429 -14.63 -3.95 -19.78
CA ALA A 429 -14.26 -5.15 -19.04
C ALA A 429 -15.53 -5.99 -18.79
N GLY A 430 -15.60 -7.17 -19.42
CA GLY A 430 -16.81 -7.98 -19.42
C GLY A 430 -17.99 -7.26 -20.07
N ASP A 431 -19.08 -7.16 -19.35
CA ASP A 431 -20.33 -6.52 -19.83
C ASP A 431 -20.38 -5.01 -19.54
N LYS A 432 -19.38 -4.46 -18.83
CA LYS A 432 -19.37 -3.09 -18.35
C LYS A 432 -18.29 -2.26 -19.02
N THR A 433 -18.58 -0.98 -19.26
CA THR A 433 -17.61 0.00 -19.76
C THR A 433 -17.28 0.98 -18.63
N TYR A 434 -16.00 1.07 -18.28
CA TYR A 434 -15.49 1.98 -17.27
C TYR A 434 -14.86 3.21 -17.93
N LYS A 435 -15.27 4.40 -17.49
CA LYS A 435 -14.64 5.66 -17.88
C LYS A 435 -14.23 6.41 -16.62
N VAL A 436 -12.96 6.27 -16.24
CA VAL A 436 -12.40 6.83 -15.00
C VAL A 436 -10.99 7.36 -15.22
N HIS A 437 -10.57 8.23 -14.32
CA HIS A 437 -9.18 8.67 -14.19
C HIS A 437 -8.52 7.89 -13.06
N ILE A 438 -7.54 7.05 -13.36
CA ILE A 438 -6.70 6.44 -12.33
C ILE A 438 -5.48 7.32 -12.06
N ASP A 439 -5.11 7.44 -10.79
CA ASP A 439 -3.97 8.26 -10.35
C ASP A 439 -2.66 7.45 -10.32
N GLY A 440 -2.78 6.12 -10.34
CA GLY A 440 -1.65 5.19 -10.37
C GLY A 440 -0.79 5.32 -11.63
N PHE A 441 0.47 4.92 -11.49
CA PHE A 441 1.46 4.83 -12.57
C PHE A 441 1.99 3.41 -12.67
N ASP A 442 2.26 2.96 -13.88
CA ASP A 442 2.98 1.71 -14.09
C ASP A 442 4.42 1.85 -13.60
N GLN A 443 4.87 0.95 -12.76
CA GLN A 443 6.20 0.92 -12.16
C GLN A 443 7.07 -0.22 -12.70
N THR A 444 6.68 -0.85 -13.79
CA THR A 444 7.40 -2.01 -14.34
C THR A 444 8.85 -1.70 -14.68
N ASP A 445 9.14 -0.51 -15.26
CA ASP A 445 10.51 -0.10 -15.59
C ASP A 445 11.35 0.11 -14.31
N LEU A 446 10.79 0.70 -13.27
CA LEU A 446 11.45 0.83 -11.96
C LEU A 446 11.75 -0.55 -11.37
N LEU A 447 10.75 -1.42 -11.33
CA LEU A 447 10.85 -2.75 -10.72
C LEU A 447 11.86 -3.66 -11.43
N SER A 448 11.99 -3.51 -12.76
CA SER A 448 12.96 -4.25 -13.56
C SER A 448 14.35 -3.60 -13.62
N GLY A 449 14.52 -2.41 -13.02
CA GLY A 449 15.78 -1.65 -13.09
C GLY A 449 16.08 -1.03 -14.45
N ASN A 450 15.08 -0.94 -15.34
CA ASN A 450 15.22 -0.38 -16.69
C ASN A 450 15.03 1.15 -16.74
N GLY A 451 14.49 1.75 -15.68
CA GLY A 451 14.24 3.20 -15.60
C GLY A 451 13.90 3.66 -14.19
N PRO A 452 13.74 4.99 -14.00
CA PRO A 452 13.26 5.57 -12.75
C PRO A 452 11.77 5.28 -12.55
N GLY A 453 11.29 5.51 -11.33
CA GLY A 453 9.87 5.50 -11.00
C GLY A 453 9.09 6.59 -11.76
N ASN A 454 7.85 6.29 -12.10
CA ASN A 454 6.98 7.20 -12.84
C ASN A 454 6.19 8.17 -11.94
N ARG A 455 6.37 8.09 -10.61
CA ARG A 455 5.65 8.93 -9.64
C ARG A 455 6.57 9.99 -9.05
N GLU A 456 6.12 11.26 -9.09
CA GLU A 456 6.85 12.40 -8.53
C GLU A 456 6.14 13.02 -7.32
N ASN A 457 4.86 12.66 -7.06
CA ASN A 457 4.06 13.34 -6.05
C ASN A 457 3.17 12.40 -5.23
N ILE A 458 2.89 12.83 -3.98
CA ILE A 458 1.88 12.29 -3.08
C ILE A 458 1.03 13.45 -2.57
N PHE A 459 -0.29 13.32 -2.61
CA PHE A 459 -1.24 14.30 -2.10
C PHE A 459 -1.78 13.82 -0.76
N TYR A 460 -1.57 14.61 0.29
CA TYR A 460 -1.99 14.26 1.64
C TYR A 460 -3.33 14.93 1.97
N PHE A 461 -4.36 14.12 2.07
CA PHE A 461 -5.68 14.53 2.54
C PHE A 461 -5.96 13.91 3.90
N ASP A 462 -6.66 14.67 4.77
CA ASP A 462 -7.23 14.08 5.96
C ASP A 462 -8.50 13.28 5.63
N ASP A 463 -9.07 12.62 6.62
CA ASP A 463 -10.27 11.80 6.48
C ASP A 463 -11.56 12.61 6.24
N ASN A 464 -11.51 13.95 6.37
CA ASN A 464 -12.59 14.88 6.05
C ASN A 464 -12.44 15.53 4.67
N ALA A 465 -11.54 15.00 3.84
CA ALA A 465 -11.23 15.51 2.49
C ALA A 465 -10.58 16.91 2.48
N ASN A 466 -9.94 17.33 3.56
CA ASN A 466 -9.14 18.55 3.55
C ASN A 466 -7.74 18.26 3.03
N PHE A 467 -7.26 19.09 2.10
CA PHE A 467 -5.90 19.03 1.62
C PHE A 467 -4.93 19.62 2.64
N ASN A 468 -3.96 18.82 3.08
CA ASN A 468 -3.02 19.22 4.13
C ASN A 468 -1.60 19.39 3.62
N ALA A 469 -1.13 18.55 2.71
CA ALA A 469 0.23 18.61 2.20
C ALA A 469 0.36 18.00 0.80
N ILE A 470 1.49 18.31 0.15
CA ILE A 470 1.96 17.59 -1.03
C ILE A 470 3.43 17.20 -0.81
N ARG A 471 3.80 15.97 -1.14
CA ARG A 471 5.16 15.61 -1.48
C ARG A 471 5.34 15.82 -2.98
N TRP A 472 6.40 16.54 -3.38
CA TRP A 472 6.83 16.69 -4.75
C TRP A 472 8.33 16.38 -4.82
N ASN A 473 8.67 15.28 -5.45
CA ASN A 473 10.01 14.70 -5.42
C ASN A 473 10.53 14.52 -3.96
N ASP A 474 11.63 15.19 -3.62
CA ASP A 474 12.22 15.11 -2.28
C ASP A 474 11.57 16.05 -1.25
N TRP A 475 10.68 16.93 -1.68
CA TRP A 475 10.13 18.00 -0.84
C TRP A 475 8.70 17.71 -0.42
N LYS A 476 8.43 17.88 0.86
CA LYS A 476 7.06 17.91 1.40
C LYS A 476 6.70 19.31 1.83
N ILE A 477 5.55 19.79 1.36
CA ILE A 477 5.03 21.13 1.64
C ILE A 477 3.71 20.97 2.37
N HIS A 478 3.67 21.41 3.63
CA HIS A 478 2.49 21.41 4.47
C HIS A 478 1.74 22.72 4.38
N PHE A 479 0.45 22.66 4.17
CA PHE A 479 -0.50 23.80 4.21
C PHE A 479 -1.33 23.77 5.49
N ALA A 480 -1.44 22.60 6.12
CA ALA A 480 -2.05 22.40 7.43
C ALA A 480 -1.37 21.25 8.16
N PHE A 481 -1.48 21.24 9.49
CA PHE A 481 -1.07 20.14 10.34
C PHE A 481 -2.27 19.42 10.95
N GLN A 482 -2.14 18.12 11.13
CA GLN A 482 -3.00 17.30 11.98
C GLN A 482 -2.09 16.44 12.84
N MET A 483 -1.91 16.83 14.11
CA MET A 483 -0.83 16.33 14.96
C MET A 483 -1.14 15.01 15.65
N GLU A 484 -2.40 14.77 16.02
CA GLU A 484 -2.79 13.70 16.94
C GLU A 484 -3.72 12.66 16.28
N GLY A 485 -3.38 12.21 15.09
CA GLY A 485 -4.20 11.24 14.36
C GLY A 485 -5.65 11.74 14.15
N TRP A 486 -6.62 10.87 14.33
CA TRP A 486 -8.03 11.19 14.05
C TRP A 486 -8.69 12.15 15.02
N SER A 487 -8.27 12.16 16.29
CA SER A 487 -8.83 13.01 17.33
C SER A 487 -8.21 14.40 17.37
N GLY A 488 -7.08 14.59 16.71
CA GLY A 488 -6.36 15.85 16.71
C GLY A 488 -7.03 16.93 15.86
N PRO A 489 -6.93 18.21 16.28
CA PRO A 489 -7.43 19.30 15.49
C PRO A 489 -6.58 19.49 14.23
N ARG A 490 -7.24 19.90 13.14
CA ARG A 490 -6.54 20.38 11.93
C ARG A 490 -6.19 21.85 12.12
N GLU A 491 -4.91 22.19 12.04
CA GLU A 491 -4.38 23.56 12.12
C GLU A 491 -3.97 24.05 10.73
N SER A 492 -4.67 25.06 10.20
CA SER A 492 -4.31 25.71 8.96
C SER A 492 -3.13 26.67 9.16
N LEU A 493 -2.15 26.63 8.28
CA LEU A 493 -0.94 27.43 8.39
C LEU A 493 -1.07 28.74 7.60
N ASN A 494 -0.64 29.88 8.19
CA ASN A 494 -0.56 31.14 7.48
C ASN A 494 0.49 31.12 6.36
N PHE A 495 1.59 30.39 6.59
CA PHE A 495 2.62 30.12 5.60
C PHE A 495 2.85 28.61 5.55
N PRO A 496 2.96 28.02 4.34
CA PRO A 496 3.32 26.63 4.22
C PRO A 496 4.63 26.30 4.94
N ARG A 497 4.78 25.05 5.39
CA ARG A 497 6.03 24.55 5.94
C ARG A 497 6.64 23.55 4.95
N VAL A 498 7.95 23.58 4.82
CA VAL A 498 8.69 22.74 3.87
C VAL A 498 9.67 21.83 4.58
N VAL A 499 9.78 20.61 4.13
CA VAL A 499 10.74 19.60 4.60
C VAL A 499 11.35 18.94 3.39
N ASN A 500 12.66 18.70 3.42
CA ASN A 500 13.30 17.81 2.44
C ASN A 500 13.38 16.41 3.02
N LEU A 501 12.58 15.49 2.52
CA LEU A 501 12.46 14.13 3.06
C LEU A 501 13.68 13.24 2.80
N ARG A 502 14.65 13.66 1.96
CA ARG A 502 15.93 12.97 1.79
C ARG A 502 16.95 13.36 2.85
N THR A 503 16.85 14.57 3.40
CA THR A 503 17.74 15.04 4.48
C THR A 503 17.10 14.94 5.85
N ASP A 504 15.78 14.97 5.91
CA ASP A 504 14.99 14.89 7.16
C ASP A 504 13.71 14.03 6.92
N PRO A 505 13.84 12.71 6.82
CA PRO A 505 12.69 11.82 6.61
C PRO A 505 11.73 11.77 7.79
N TYR A 506 12.14 12.30 8.94
CA TYR A 506 11.37 12.28 10.20
C TYR A 506 10.66 13.62 10.46
N GLU A 507 10.76 14.59 9.54
CA GLU A 507 10.11 15.91 9.63
C GLU A 507 10.47 16.69 10.92
N THR A 508 11.68 16.47 11.46
CA THR A 508 12.18 17.05 12.71
C THR A 508 12.70 18.49 12.54
N SER A 509 13.08 18.87 11.33
CA SER A 509 13.55 20.23 11.00
C SER A 509 12.51 21.30 11.31
N LEU A 510 11.24 20.96 11.27
CA LEU A 510 10.12 21.85 11.59
C LEU A 510 10.17 22.40 13.03
N ASP A 511 10.78 21.68 13.94
CA ASP A 511 10.89 22.02 15.36
C ASP A 511 12.22 22.75 15.69
N SER A 512 13.07 22.97 14.65
CA SER A 512 14.36 23.64 14.81
C SER A 512 14.22 25.15 15.01
N SER A 513 14.97 25.71 15.94
CA SER A 513 15.07 27.17 16.13
C SER A 513 15.64 27.90 14.90
N LEU A 514 16.35 27.22 14.02
CA LEU A 514 16.93 27.75 12.78
C LEU A 514 16.02 27.54 11.57
N TYR A 515 14.82 27.00 11.75
CA TYR A 515 13.90 26.69 10.66
C TYR A 515 13.57 27.91 9.79
N ALA A 516 13.41 29.09 10.39
CA ALA A 516 13.08 30.31 9.64
C ALA A 516 14.11 30.66 8.55
N ARG A 517 15.40 30.43 8.82
CA ARG A 517 16.46 30.63 7.84
C ARG A 517 16.37 29.58 6.72
N PHE A 518 16.27 28.30 7.08
CA PHE A 518 16.11 27.21 6.12
C PHE A 518 14.91 27.45 5.19
N PHE A 519 13.77 27.80 5.79
CA PHE A 519 12.53 28.09 5.07
C PHE A 519 12.67 29.24 4.06
N ALA A 520 13.36 30.33 4.44
CA ALA A 520 13.54 31.49 3.57
C ALA A 520 14.29 31.14 2.28
N ASP A 521 15.21 30.18 2.32
CA ASP A 521 15.96 29.73 1.15
C ASP A 521 15.12 28.82 0.22
N GLN A 522 13.91 28.37 0.65
CA GLN A 522 13.08 27.40 -0.07
C GLN A 522 11.78 27.99 -0.65
N LEU A 523 11.61 29.31 -0.67
CA LEU A 523 10.39 29.97 -1.17
C LEU A 523 10.09 29.67 -2.65
N TRP A 524 11.10 29.28 -3.42
CA TRP A 524 10.99 28.90 -4.82
C TRP A 524 10.09 27.65 -5.03
N LEU A 525 9.87 26.84 -4.00
CA LEU A 525 9.01 25.63 -4.06
C LEU A 525 7.54 25.97 -4.25
N PHE A 526 7.07 27.13 -3.80
CA PHE A 526 5.63 27.37 -3.69
C PHE A 526 4.92 27.44 -5.03
N VAL A 527 5.49 28.17 -6.00
CA VAL A 527 4.84 28.32 -7.32
C VAL A 527 4.78 26.99 -8.07
N PRO A 528 5.87 26.21 -8.22
CA PRO A 528 5.81 24.90 -8.88
C PRO A 528 4.84 23.93 -8.21
N THR A 529 4.86 23.82 -6.88
CA THR A 529 3.96 22.90 -6.18
C THR A 529 2.50 23.29 -6.27
N GLN A 530 2.17 24.58 -6.24
CA GLN A 530 0.80 25.05 -6.50
C GLN A 530 0.34 24.70 -7.92
N GLN A 531 1.23 24.74 -8.90
CA GLN A 531 0.92 24.32 -10.27
C GLN A 531 0.66 22.83 -10.35
N GLU A 532 1.44 21.99 -9.66
CA GLU A 532 1.22 20.54 -9.61
C GLU A 532 -0.13 20.19 -8.96
N VAL A 533 -0.44 20.79 -7.81
CA VAL A 533 -1.77 20.65 -7.18
C VAL A 533 -2.88 21.10 -8.13
N GLY A 534 -2.69 22.25 -8.80
CA GLY A 534 -3.65 22.78 -9.75
C GLY A 534 -3.89 21.86 -10.94
N LYS A 535 -2.84 21.30 -11.54
CA LYS A 535 -2.95 20.32 -12.64
C LYS A 535 -3.76 19.10 -12.21
N TRP A 536 -3.46 18.54 -11.04
CA TRP A 536 -4.16 17.37 -10.52
C TRP A 536 -5.64 17.69 -10.22
N LEU A 537 -5.94 18.81 -9.56
CA LEU A 537 -7.31 19.25 -9.28
C LEU A 537 -8.12 19.48 -10.56
N MET A 538 -7.51 19.96 -11.64
CA MET A 538 -8.20 20.15 -12.92
C MET A 538 -8.73 18.83 -13.51
N THR A 539 -8.14 17.68 -13.17
CA THR A 539 -8.66 16.37 -13.61
C THR A 539 -10.04 16.04 -13.03
N PHE A 540 -10.40 16.63 -11.88
CA PHE A 540 -11.71 16.46 -11.25
C PHE A 540 -12.86 17.19 -11.99
N ARG A 541 -12.55 18.11 -12.89
CA ARG A 541 -13.58 18.73 -13.76
C ARG A 541 -14.14 17.74 -14.78
N GLU A 542 -13.28 16.85 -15.29
CA GLU A 542 -13.70 15.80 -16.23
C GLU A 542 -14.17 14.53 -15.51
N PHE A 543 -13.53 14.22 -14.38
CA PHE A 543 -13.77 13.02 -13.56
C PHE A 543 -14.06 13.43 -12.11
N PRO A 544 -15.29 13.93 -11.81
CA PRO A 544 -15.65 14.39 -10.47
C PRO A 544 -15.65 13.22 -9.47
N PRO A 545 -15.57 13.51 -8.15
CA PRO A 545 -15.70 12.49 -7.12
C PRO A 545 -16.97 11.67 -7.29
N ARG A 546 -16.88 10.38 -7.09
CA ARG A 546 -17.98 9.43 -7.29
C ARG A 546 -19.11 9.64 -6.28
N GLN A 547 -18.71 9.87 -5.06
CA GLN A 547 -19.61 10.17 -3.94
C GLN A 547 -18.93 11.14 -2.98
N ALA A 548 -19.73 11.74 -2.15
CA ALA A 548 -19.21 12.61 -1.10
C ALA A 548 -18.59 11.77 0.02
N THR A 549 -17.44 12.24 0.57
CA THR A 549 -16.80 11.58 1.71
C THR A 549 -17.72 11.52 2.92
N ALA A 550 -17.75 10.41 3.66
CA ALA A 550 -18.50 10.27 4.90
C ALA A 550 -18.05 11.32 5.94
N SER A 551 -18.94 11.67 6.84
CA SER A 551 -18.64 12.56 7.96
C SER A 551 -19.23 12.00 9.26
N PHE A 552 -18.47 12.07 10.35
CA PHE A 552 -18.94 11.72 11.69
C PHE A 552 -19.49 12.95 12.44
N THR A 553 -19.38 14.16 11.85
CA THR A 553 -19.94 15.38 12.40
C THR A 553 -21.28 15.72 11.76
N ILE A 554 -22.09 16.51 12.45
CA ILE A 554 -23.37 17.00 11.93
C ILE A 554 -23.20 18.20 11.01
N ASP A 555 -22.00 18.81 10.95
CA ASP A 555 -21.73 20.04 10.18
C ASP A 555 -22.08 19.89 8.72
N ARG A 556 -21.72 18.75 8.13
CA ARG A 556 -22.05 18.44 6.74
C ARG A 556 -23.56 18.31 6.53
N MET A 557 -24.27 17.61 7.44
CA MET A 557 -25.73 17.47 7.37
C MET A 557 -26.38 18.86 7.47
N MET A 558 -25.86 19.74 8.31
CA MET A 558 -26.30 21.13 8.42
C MET A 558 -26.03 21.93 7.13
N GLN A 559 -24.87 21.75 6.51
CA GLN A 559 -24.54 22.39 5.24
C GLN A 559 -25.45 21.91 4.10
N GLU A 560 -25.67 20.61 3.98
CA GLU A 560 -26.59 20.02 2.99
C GLU A 560 -28.02 20.53 3.18
N MET A 561 -28.49 20.62 4.44
CA MET A 561 -29.78 21.20 4.75
C MET A 561 -29.86 22.67 4.34
N GLN A 562 -28.84 23.48 4.64
CA GLN A 562 -28.78 24.89 4.23
C GLN A 562 -28.82 25.05 2.71
N GLN A 563 -28.07 24.23 1.96
CA GLN A 563 -28.09 24.22 0.50
C GLN A 563 -29.46 23.86 -0.05
N MET A 564 -30.12 22.84 0.51
CA MET A 564 -31.48 22.47 0.10
C MET A 564 -32.49 23.61 0.36
N LEU A 565 -32.37 24.32 1.49
CA LEU A 565 -33.21 25.47 1.80
C LEU A 565 -32.97 26.64 0.85
N GLN A 566 -31.70 26.91 0.48
CA GLN A 566 -31.35 27.95 -0.49
C GLN A 566 -31.90 27.63 -1.89
N MET A 567 -31.79 26.36 -2.34
CA MET A 567 -32.36 25.95 -3.62
C MET A 567 -33.91 26.05 -3.66
N ARG A 568 -34.58 25.78 -2.53
CA ARG A 568 -36.05 25.96 -2.43
C ARG A 568 -36.44 27.43 -2.40
N GLY A 569 -35.64 28.30 -1.81
CA GLY A 569 -35.90 29.76 -1.77
C GLY A 569 -35.67 30.46 -3.11
N SER A 570 -34.91 29.84 -4.02
CA SER A 570 -34.64 30.37 -5.37
C SER A 570 -35.59 29.82 -6.47
N ALA A 571 -36.54 28.93 -6.11
CA ALA A 571 -37.57 28.49 -7.05
C ALA A 571 -38.48 29.68 -7.36
N PRO A 572 -38.75 30.00 -8.64
CA PRO A 572 -39.70 31.06 -9.01
C PRO A 572 -41.09 30.75 -8.42
N PRO A 573 -41.82 31.76 -7.96
CA PRO A 573 -43.16 31.55 -7.43
C PRO A 573 -44.01 30.86 -8.48
N ALA A 574 -44.67 29.80 -8.08
CA ALA A 574 -45.61 29.08 -8.96
C ALA A 574 -46.56 30.10 -9.62
N SER A 575 -46.59 30.11 -10.97
CA SER A 575 -47.50 30.95 -11.70
C SER A 575 -48.91 30.65 -11.20
N LYS A 576 -49.55 31.65 -10.58
CA LYS A 576 -50.97 31.56 -10.29
C LYS A 576 -51.68 31.52 -11.65
N ASP A 577 -52.22 30.37 -12.00
CA ASP A 577 -53.20 30.29 -13.08
C ASP A 577 -54.35 31.24 -12.75
N VAL A 578 -54.34 32.36 -13.41
CA VAL A 578 -55.51 33.24 -13.48
C VAL A 578 -56.42 32.66 -14.54
N SER A 579 -57.15 31.62 -14.20
CA SER A 579 -58.36 31.26 -14.90
C SER A 579 -59.52 31.98 -14.22
N GLY A 580 -59.80 33.18 -14.69
CA GLY A 580 -60.95 33.94 -14.32
C GLY A 580 -61.68 34.39 -15.56
N ASN A 581 -62.89 33.83 -15.73
CA ASN A 581 -63.99 34.11 -16.61
C ASN A 581 -63.89 33.69 -18.07
#